data_625475500a72b7df4a8f0219c8d8209e
#
_entry.id   625475500a72b7df4a8f0219c8d8209e
#
_cell.length_a   1.000
_cell.length_b   1.000
_cell.length_c   1.000
_cell.angle_alpha   90.00
_cell.angle_beta   90.00
_cell.angle_gamma   90.00
#
_symmetry.space_group_name_H-M   'P 1'
#
loop_
_entity.id
_entity.type
_entity.pdbx_description
1 polymer ?
#
loop_
_entity_poly.entity_id
_entity_poly.type
_entity_poly.pdbx_seq_one_letter_code
_entity_poly.pdbx_strand_id
1 'polypeptide(L)'
;MTAVDDRAKIEFFENLEVPEGWRVELLRGDIVMMASPDRVHNWIVQDVQDQIPRDRWDRLQTQDIDIPGEPSEPVPDLVVYERGIITGPGRLIPAPAVTLLLEVVSKTSASRDYTDKKSIYAAGQVPAYLIIDPFDAKCVLLTEPTGAGAGADYSVRRTTKFGDPLPLDVLGITLDTSGFQTLEH
;
A
#
# COMPACT_ATOMS: atom_id res chain seq x y z
N MET A 1 -3.82 -23.02 -10.19
CA MET A 1 -2.35 -22.89 -10.01
C MET A 1 -1.97 -23.78 -8.84
N THR A 2 -0.83 -24.45 -8.90
CA THR A 2 -0.38 -25.34 -7.82
C THR A 2 0.64 -24.60 -6.95
N ALA A 3 0.77 -24.96 -5.65
CA ALA A 3 1.74 -24.36 -4.73
C ALA A 3 3.22 -24.45 -5.23
N VAL A 4 3.50 -25.37 -6.15
CA VAL A 4 4.82 -25.51 -6.80
C VAL A 4 5.04 -24.39 -7.83
N ASP A 5 3.99 -23.97 -8.57
CA ASP A 5 4.05 -22.88 -9.53
C ASP A 5 4.28 -21.52 -8.82
N ASP A 6 3.61 -21.33 -7.68
CA ASP A 6 3.71 -20.08 -6.92
C ASP A 6 5.10 -19.90 -6.31
N ARG A 7 5.70 -20.96 -5.78
CA ARG A 7 7.07 -20.93 -5.25
C ARG A 7 8.11 -20.59 -6.31
N ALA A 8 7.98 -21.18 -7.50
CA ALA A 8 8.90 -20.92 -8.62
C ALA A 8 8.81 -19.45 -9.09
N LYS A 9 7.60 -18.86 -9.05
CA LYS A 9 7.41 -17.44 -9.38
C LYS A 9 8.04 -16.50 -8.34
N ILE A 10 7.87 -16.80 -7.06
CA ILE A 10 8.50 -16.04 -5.98
C ILE A 10 10.03 -16.13 -6.10
N GLU A 11 10.59 -17.31 -6.28
CA GLU A 11 12.04 -17.53 -6.44
C GLU A 11 12.60 -16.79 -7.67
N PHE A 12 11.85 -16.80 -8.78
CA PHE A 12 12.21 -16.02 -9.97
C PHE A 12 12.19 -14.52 -9.69
N PHE A 13 11.16 -14.02 -9.01
CA PHE A 13 11.01 -12.60 -8.65
C PHE A 13 12.12 -12.13 -7.72
N GLU A 14 12.48 -12.92 -6.70
CA GLU A 14 13.55 -12.59 -5.76
C GLU A 14 14.94 -12.48 -6.41
N ASN A 15 15.16 -13.18 -7.52
CA ASN A 15 16.40 -13.16 -8.29
C ASN A 15 16.35 -12.24 -9.51
N LEU A 16 15.29 -11.47 -9.70
CA LEU A 16 15.11 -10.59 -10.85
C LEU A 16 16.06 -9.39 -10.77
N GLU A 17 16.89 -9.21 -11.81
CA GLU A 17 17.66 -8.00 -11.96
C GLU A 17 16.79 -6.86 -12.48
N VAL A 18 16.57 -5.86 -11.63
CA VAL A 18 15.71 -4.70 -11.94
C VAL A 18 16.59 -3.57 -12.48
N PRO A 19 16.30 -3.03 -13.69
CA PRO A 19 17.03 -1.88 -14.22
C PRO A 19 16.92 -0.65 -13.30
N GLU A 20 17.97 0.17 -13.27
CA GLU A 20 17.98 1.41 -12.50
C GLU A 20 16.80 2.32 -12.87
N GLY A 21 16.13 2.90 -11.87
CA GLY A 21 14.97 3.78 -12.05
C GLY A 21 13.63 3.04 -12.22
N TRP A 22 13.63 1.71 -12.14
CA TRP A 22 12.41 0.92 -12.15
C TRP A 22 12.12 0.29 -10.78
N ARG A 23 10.86 0.13 -10.47
CA ARG A 23 10.37 -0.67 -9.32
C ARG A 23 9.60 -1.87 -9.85
N VAL A 24 9.65 -2.96 -9.11
CA VAL A 24 8.90 -4.18 -9.44
C VAL A 24 8.12 -4.65 -8.23
N GLU A 25 6.95 -5.23 -8.50
CA GLU A 25 6.08 -5.86 -7.51
C GLU A 25 5.66 -7.23 -8.03
N LEU A 26 5.42 -8.16 -7.13
CA LEU A 26 4.76 -9.42 -7.42
C LEU A 26 3.32 -9.34 -6.94
N LEU A 27 2.37 -9.43 -7.88
CA LEU A 27 0.93 -9.35 -7.57
C LEU A 27 0.25 -10.62 -8.12
N ARG A 28 -0.11 -11.54 -7.24
CA ARG A 28 -0.72 -12.86 -7.59
C ARG A 28 0.05 -13.64 -8.65
N GLY A 29 1.38 -13.56 -8.55
CA GLY A 29 2.28 -14.25 -9.47
C GLY A 29 2.54 -13.51 -10.79
N ASP A 30 1.99 -12.31 -10.98
CA ASP A 30 2.32 -11.43 -12.09
C ASP A 30 3.36 -10.40 -11.65
N ILE A 31 4.43 -10.25 -12.44
CA ILE A 31 5.49 -9.27 -12.19
C ILE A 31 5.09 -7.96 -12.84
N VAL A 32 4.96 -6.92 -12.03
CA VAL A 32 4.61 -5.58 -12.48
C VAL A 32 5.81 -4.66 -12.36
N MET A 33 6.23 -4.07 -13.47
CA MET A 33 7.29 -3.06 -13.51
C MET A 33 6.71 -1.66 -13.59
N MET A 34 7.24 -0.74 -12.79
CA MET A 34 6.75 0.64 -12.72
C MET A 34 7.91 1.62 -12.78
N ALA A 35 7.70 2.74 -13.47
CA ALA A 35 8.62 3.87 -13.43
C ALA A 35 8.56 4.58 -12.06
N SER A 36 9.60 5.35 -11.75
CA SER A 36 9.60 6.19 -10.54
C SER A 36 8.44 7.19 -10.54
N PRO A 37 7.84 7.48 -9.38
CA PRO A 37 6.73 8.42 -9.25
C PRO A 37 7.17 9.88 -9.50
N ASP A 38 6.19 10.75 -9.78
CA ASP A 38 6.42 12.18 -9.90
C ASP A 38 6.55 12.88 -8.53
N ARG A 39 6.83 14.20 -8.57
CA ARG A 39 7.04 14.98 -7.34
C ARG A 39 5.77 15.17 -6.51
N VAL A 40 4.60 15.34 -7.14
CA VAL A 40 3.32 15.51 -6.43
C VAL A 40 3.00 14.28 -5.63
N HIS A 41 3.16 13.10 -6.24
CA HIS A 41 3.05 11.82 -5.57
C HIS A 41 3.95 11.75 -4.32
N ASN A 42 5.25 12.05 -4.48
CA ASN A 42 6.20 11.97 -3.37
C ASN A 42 5.89 13.00 -2.26
N TRP A 43 5.45 14.21 -2.61
CA TRP A 43 5.03 15.20 -1.62
C TRP A 43 3.82 14.74 -0.81
N ILE A 44 2.82 14.13 -1.45
CA ILE A 44 1.66 13.57 -0.74
C ILE A 44 2.10 12.47 0.24
N VAL A 45 2.95 11.53 -0.20
CA VAL A 45 3.48 10.48 0.69
C VAL A 45 4.22 11.08 1.88
N GLN A 46 5.07 12.10 1.64
CA GLN A 46 5.80 12.80 2.69
C GLN A 46 4.87 13.52 3.66
N ASP A 47 3.87 14.26 3.16
CA ASP A 47 2.90 14.98 3.98
C ASP A 47 2.12 14.03 4.89
N VAL A 48 1.69 12.88 4.38
CA VAL A 48 1.03 11.86 5.21
C VAL A 48 1.99 11.31 6.26
N GLN A 49 3.21 10.97 5.85
CA GLN A 49 4.20 10.41 6.75
C GLN A 49 4.54 11.38 7.91
N ASP A 50 4.61 12.68 7.64
CA ASP A 50 4.97 13.69 8.64
C ASP A 50 3.85 13.91 9.67
N GLN A 51 2.61 13.63 9.33
CA GLN A 51 1.46 13.73 10.23
C GLN A 51 1.29 12.51 11.15
N ILE A 52 1.97 11.38 10.88
CA ILE A 52 1.87 10.16 11.69
C ILE A 52 2.92 10.20 12.83
N PRO A 53 2.53 10.11 14.12
CA PRO A 53 3.44 10.25 15.26
C PRO A 53 4.53 9.15 15.31
N ARG A 54 5.80 9.56 15.41
CA ARG A 54 6.97 8.65 15.46
C ARG A 54 7.15 7.91 16.77
N ASP A 55 6.59 8.39 17.82
CA ASP A 55 6.70 7.78 19.16
C ASP A 55 5.89 6.49 19.25
N ARG A 56 4.84 6.38 18.45
CA ARG A 56 3.94 5.23 18.42
C ARG A 56 4.08 4.37 17.16
N TRP A 57 4.38 4.97 16.01
CA TRP A 57 4.33 4.31 14.71
C TRP A 57 5.67 4.31 13.98
N ASP A 58 6.10 3.16 13.50
CA ASP A 58 7.11 3.06 12.46
C ASP A 58 6.45 3.23 11.09
N ARG A 59 7.14 3.94 10.19
CA ARG A 59 6.61 4.34 8.88
C ARG A 59 7.73 4.22 7.86
N LEU A 60 7.54 3.30 6.92
CA LEU A 60 8.53 3.01 5.88
C LEU A 60 7.92 3.24 4.51
N GLN A 61 8.66 3.90 3.64
CA GLN A 61 8.30 4.07 2.24
C GLN A 61 8.87 2.91 1.42
N THR A 62 8.13 2.48 0.39
CA THR A 62 8.57 1.50 -0.59
C THR A 62 9.11 0.19 0.02
N GLN A 63 8.44 -0.31 1.04
CA GLN A 63 8.80 -1.55 1.72
C GLN A 63 7.91 -2.69 1.26
N ASP A 64 8.53 -3.81 0.88
CA ASP A 64 7.80 -5.00 0.41
C ASP A 64 6.97 -5.64 1.54
N ILE A 65 5.78 -6.11 1.21
CA ILE A 65 4.84 -6.77 2.12
C ILE A 65 4.72 -8.24 1.75
N ASP A 66 4.90 -9.13 2.74
CA ASP A 66 4.56 -10.54 2.62
C ASP A 66 3.06 -10.75 2.87
N ILE A 67 2.36 -11.31 1.91
CA ILE A 67 0.92 -11.63 2.02
C ILE A 67 0.78 -13.14 2.26
N PRO A 68 0.51 -13.58 3.48
CA PRO A 68 0.44 -15.01 3.79
C PRO A 68 -0.59 -15.75 2.94
N GLY A 69 -0.15 -16.82 2.28
CA GLY A 69 -1.02 -17.69 1.48
C GLY A 69 -1.30 -17.19 0.06
N GLU A 70 -0.70 -16.08 -0.37
CA GLU A 70 -0.75 -15.59 -1.75
C GLU A 70 0.66 -15.40 -2.33
N PRO A 71 0.88 -15.64 -3.62
CA PRO A 71 2.14 -15.34 -4.29
C PRO A 71 2.20 -13.84 -4.62
N SER A 72 2.24 -13.00 -3.59
CA SER A 72 2.20 -11.54 -3.73
C SER A 72 3.18 -10.88 -2.77
N GLU A 73 4.02 -10.02 -3.33
CA GLU A 73 4.92 -9.12 -2.62
C GLU A 73 4.73 -7.69 -3.15
N PRO A 74 3.61 -7.04 -2.78
CA PRO A 74 3.36 -5.65 -3.17
C PRO A 74 4.28 -4.68 -2.44
N VAL A 75 4.55 -3.54 -3.09
CA VAL A 75 5.40 -2.46 -2.55
C VAL A 75 4.56 -1.19 -2.42
N PRO A 76 3.85 -1.00 -1.31
CA PRO A 76 3.08 0.22 -1.09
C PRO A 76 3.96 1.46 -0.95
N ASP A 77 3.41 2.61 -1.24
CA ASP A 77 4.13 3.88 -1.10
C ASP A 77 4.46 4.21 0.36
N LEU A 78 3.60 3.81 1.31
CA LEU A 78 3.86 3.92 2.74
C LEU A 78 3.27 2.74 3.51
N VAL A 79 4.08 2.17 4.40
CA VAL A 79 3.70 1.15 5.36
C VAL A 79 3.74 1.74 6.76
N VAL A 80 2.68 1.54 7.54
CA VAL A 80 2.60 1.98 8.93
C VAL A 80 2.30 0.79 9.83
N TYR A 81 3.10 0.61 10.88
CA TYR A 81 2.93 -0.44 11.89
C TYR A 81 3.34 0.06 13.27
N GLU A 82 2.90 -0.63 14.32
CA GLU A 82 3.21 -0.26 15.70
C GLU A 82 4.72 -0.35 15.95
N ARG A 83 5.27 0.69 16.57
CA ARG A 83 6.71 0.81 16.83
C ARG A 83 7.23 -0.34 17.68
N GLY A 84 8.31 -0.96 17.20
CA GLY A 84 8.99 -2.04 17.90
C GLY A 84 8.38 -3.43 17.72
N ILE A 85 7.28 -3.57 16.96
CA ILE A 85 6.69 -4.88 16.67
C ILE A 85 7.54 -5.69 15.70
N ILE A 86 8.27 -5.01 14.82
CA ILE A 86 9.21 -5.62 13.87
C ILE A 86 10.62 -5.22 14.26
N THR A 87 11.50 -6.21 14.41
CA THR A 87 12.89 -6.01 14.80
C THR A 87 13.83 -6.84 13.93
N GLY A 88 15.07 -6.35 13.78
CA GLY A 88 16.10 -7.02 13.00
C GLY A 88 16.06 -6.71 11.51
N PRO A 89 17.00 -7.25 10.72
CA PRO A 89 17.07 -7.07 9.28
C PRO A 89 16.03 -7.93 8.57
N GLY A 90 15.50 -7.43 7.46
CA GLY A 90 14.57 -8.16 6.60
C GLY A 90 14.07 -7.29 5.47
N ARG A 91 13.76 -7.88 4.32
CA ARG A 91 13.17 -7.19 3.17
C ARG A 91 11.66 -7.11 3.29
N LEU A 92 11.04 -8.18 3.78
CA LEU A 92 9.58 -8.33 3.82
C LEU A 92 9.01 -7.93 5.19
N ILE A 93 7.91 -7.20 5.18
CA ILE A 93 7.06 -6.97 6.34
C ILE A 93 5.85 -7.89 6.25
N PRO A 94 5.58 -8.76 7.23
CA PRO A 94 4.39 -9.60 7.19
C PRO A 94 3.12 -8.75 7.34
N ALA A 95 2.15 -8.94 6.44
CA ALA A 95 0.89 -8.19 6.43
C ALA A 95 0.16 -8.16 7.79
N PRO A 96 0.14 -9.25 8.60
CA PRO A 96 -0.48 -9.22 9.93
C PRO A 96 0.15 -8.24 10.93
N ALA A 97 1.38 -7.77 10.70
CA ALA A 97 2.03 -6.76 11.53
C ALA A 97 1.68 -5.32 11.10
N VAL A 98 1.09 -5.15 9.93
CA VAL A 98 0.77 -3.84 9.36
C VAL A 98 -0.52 -3.29 9.94
N THR A 99 -0.55 -1.99 10.24
CA THR A 99 -1.75 -1.28 10.69
C THR A 99 -2.43 -0.53 9.54
N LEU A 100 -1.63 0.10 8.65
CA LEU A 100 -2.14 0.84 7.52
C LEU A 100 -1.16 0.74 6.34
N LEU A 101 -1.69 0.55 5.15
CA LEU A 101 -0.99 0.73 3.88
C LEU A 101 -1.55 1.93 3.13
N LEU A 102 -0.67 2.64 2.41
CA LEU A 102 -1.04 3.79 1.60
C LEU A 102 -0.48 3.64 0.20
N GLU A 103 -1.31 3.99 -0.77
CA GLU A 103 -0.95 4.17 -2.18
C GLU A 103 -1.41 5.54 -2.66
N VAL A 104 -0.55 6.24 -3.38
CA VAL A 104 -0.90 7.45 -4.12
C VAL A 104 -1.05 7.09 -5.59
N VAL A 105 -2.22 7.31 -6.14
CA VAL A 105 -2.56 6.93 -7.51
C VAL A 105 -1.67 7.65 -8.52
N SER A 106 -1.10 6.89 -9.44
CA SER A 106 -0.42 7.38 -10.64
C SER A 106 -1.24 7.12 -11.90
N LYS A 107 -0.87 7.75 -13.04
CA LYS A 107 -1.57 7.53 -14.33
C LYS A 107 -1.68 6.06 -14.74
N THR A 108 -0.74 5.23 -14.31
CA THR A 108 -0.65 3.82 -14.71
C THR A 108 -1.03 2.84 -13.61
N SER A 109 -1.21 3.30 -12.37
CA SER A 109 -1.49 2.41 -11.22
C SER A 109 -2.97 2.35 -10.83
N ALA A 110 -3.80 3.31 -11.21
CA ALA A 110 -5.17 3.47 -10.73
C ALA A 110 -5.98 2.16 -10.70
N SER A 111 -6.01 1.40 -11.81
CA SER A 111 -6.74 0.14 -11.84
C SER A 111 -6.22 -0.86 -10.81
N ARG A 112 -4.90 -0.99 -10.65
CA ARG A 112 -4.27 -1.91 -9.69
C ARG A 112 -4.55 -1.50 -8.26
N ASP A 113 -4.44 -0.21 -7.94
CA ASP A 113 -4.62 0.30 -6.57
C ASP A 113 -6.08 0.12 -6.12
N TYR A 114 -7.04 0.37 -7.03
CA TYR A 114 -8.46 0.23 -6.73
C TYR A 114 -9.01 -1.20 -6.80
N THR A 115 -8.30 -2.14 -7.43
CA THR A 115 -8.77 -3.53 -7.61
C THR A 115 -7.80 -4.56 -7.07
N ASP A 116 -6.63 -4.73 -7.66
CA ASP A 116 -5.73 -5.83 -7.35
C ASP A 116 -5.12 -5.68 -5.96
N LYS A 117 -4.46 -4.55 -5.69
CA LYS A 117 -3.85 -4.27 -4.38
C LYS A 117 -4.89 -4.22 -3.27
N LYS A 118 -6.08 -3.64 -3.54
CA LYS A 118 -7.20 -3.64 -2.60
C LYS A 118 -7.53 -5.06 -2.13
N SER A 119 -7.70 -6.00 -3.04
CA SER A 119 -8.05 -7.38 -2.68
C SER A 119 -6.87 -8.15 -2.10
N ILE A 120 -5.63 -7.87 -2.52
CA ILE A 120 -4.41 -8.46 -1.96
C ILE A 120 -4.22 -8.02 -0.50
N TYR A 121 -4.36 -6.73 -0.21
CA TYR A 121 -4.22 -6.21 1.15
C TYR A 121 -5.36 -6.69 2.08
N ALA A 122 -6.58 -6.80 1.56
CA ALA A 122 -7.68 -7.41 2.30
C ALA A 122 -7.45 -8.90 2.59
N ALA A 123 -6.90 -9.67 1.63
CA ALA A 123 -6.52 -11.08 1.85
C ALA A 123 -5.44 -11.23 2.92
N GLY A 124 -4.48 -10.29 2.99
CA GLY A 124 -3.47 -10.17 4.05
C GLY A 124 -4.02 -9.70 5.39
N GLN A 125 -5.33 -9.43 5.50
CA GLN A 125 -6.01 -8.92 6.70
C GLN A 125 -5.43 -7.60 7.22
N VAL A 126 -4.90 -6.74 6.32
CA VAL A 126 -4.41 -5.41 6.68
C VAL A 126 -5.58 -4.55 7.16
N PRO A 127 -5.57 -4.01 8.39
CA PRO A 127 -6.72 -3.33 8.99
C PRO A 127 -7.23 -2.12 8.23
N ALA A 128 -6.32 -1.35 7.60
CA ALA A 128 -6.66 -0.16 6.84
C ALA A 128 -5.83 -0.02 5.56
N TYR A 129 -6.49 0.34 4.48
CA TYR A 129 -5.87 0.69 3.22
C TYR A 129 -6.34 2.06 2.76
N LEU A 130 -5.41 3.00 2.61
CA LEU A 130 -5.65 4.37 2.19
C LEU A 130 -5.18 4.57 0.74
N ILE A 131 -6.10 4.93 -0.13
CA ILE A 131 -5.81 5.34 -1.51
C ILE A 131 -5.96 6.85 -1.59
N ILE A 132 -4.91 7.56 -2.00
CA ILE A 132 -4.93 9.00 -2.27
C ILE A 132 -4.87 9.20 -3.78
N ASP A 133 -5.91 9.84 -4.31
CA ASP A 133 -6.08 10.02 -5.76
C ASP A 133 -5.97 11.52 -6.12
N PRO A 134 -4.78 11.97 -6.57
CA PRO A 134 -4.57 13.36 -6.93
C PRO A 134 -5.26 13.76 -8.23
N PHE A 135 -5.70 12.82 -9.08
CA PHE A 135 -6.44 13.11 -10.31
C PHE A 135 -7.90 13.47 -10.01
N ASP A 136 -8.51 12.75 -9.06
CA ASP A 136 -9.89 12.98 -8.63
C ASP A 136 -10.01 13.84 -7.36
N ALA A 137 -8.88 14.35 -6.84
CA ALA A 137 -8.81 15.15 -5.61
C ALA A 137 -9.53 14.51 -4.41
N LYS A 138 -9.31 13.22 -4.18
CA LYS A 138 -9.99 12.44 -3.14
C LYS A 138 -9.06 11.48 -2.40
N CYS A 139 -9.43 11.17 -1.17
CA CYS A 139 -8.89 10.06 -0.39
C CYS A 139 -9.96 9.00 -0.22
N VAL A 140 -9.59 7.73 -0.36
CA VAL A 140 -10.46 6.58 -0.11
C VAL A 140 -9.84 5.72 0.97
N LEU A 141 -10.46 5.72 2.15
CA LEU A 141 -10.06 4.85 3.27
C LEU A 141 -10.93 3.60 3.25
N LEU A 142 -10.29 2.46 3.21
CA LEU A 142 -10.88 1.13 3.24
C LEU A 142 -10.51 0.45 4.55
N THR A 143 -11.49 -0.07 5.29
CA THR A 143 -11.28 -0.74 6.58
C THR A 143 -12.16 -1.99 6.69
N GLU A 144 -11.93 -2.79 7.73
CA GLU A 144 -12.63 -4.04 7.99
C GLU A 144 -12.44 -5.06 6.83
N PRO A 145 -11.23 -5.62 6.67
CA PRO A 145 -10.95 -6.60 5.65
C PRO A 145 -11.78 -7.88 5.87
N THR A 146 -12.33 -8.41 4.78
CA THR A 146 -13.18 -9.61 4.77
C THR A 146 -12.82 -10.53 3.63
N GLY A 147 -13.19 -11.80 3.75
CA GLY A 147 -12.92 -12.80 2.71
C GLY A 147 -11.48 -13.29 2.69
N ALA A 148 -11.11 -13.97 1.62
CA ALA A 148 -9.79 -14.54 1.39
C ALA A 148 -9.49 -14.63 -0.11
N GLY A 149 -8.19 -14.66 -0.47
CA GLY A 149 -7.73 -14.78 -1.85
C GLY A 149 -8.29 -13.70 -2.75
N ALA A 150 -8.58 -14.03 -4.00
CA ALA A 150 -9.08 -13.08 -5.00
C ALA A 150 -10.47 -12.48 -4.68
N GLY A 151 -11.23 -13.11 -3.78
CA GLY A 151 -12.53 -12.61 -3.33
C GLY A 151 -12.47 -11.74 -2.08
N ALA A 152 -11.29 -11.49 -1.52
CA ALA A 152 -11.14 -10.62 -0.37
C ALA A 152 -11.44 -9.15 -0.74
N ASP A 153 -12.06 -8.43 0.18
CA ASP A 153 -12.40 -7.01 0.03
C ASP A 153 -12.48 -6.35 1.42
N TYR A 154 -12.67 -5.04 1.43
CA TYR A 154 -12.96 -4.26 2.63
C TYR A 154 -14.46 -3.97 2.72
N SER A 155 -15.07 -4.20 3.89
CA SER A 155 -16.51 -3.99 4.09
C SER A 155 -16.89 -2.53 4.30
N VAL A 156 -15.95 -1.70 4.75
CA VAL A 156 -16.18 -0.27 4.98
C VAL A 156 -15.34 0.57 4.03
N ARG A 157 -15.98 1.53 3.38
CA ARG A 157 -15.36 2.51 2.50
C ARG A 157 -15.79 3.92 2.89
N ARG A 158 -14.81 4.78 3.17
CA ARG A 158 -15.01 6.22 3.38
C ARG A 158 -14.29 6.99 2.28
N THR A 159 -14.97 7.94 1.64
CA THR A 159 -14.36 8.83 0.65
C THR A 159 -14.41 10.26 1.15
N THR A 160 -13.27 10.95 1.11
CA THR A 160 -13.10 12.34 1.58
C THR A 160 -12.43 13.14 0.45
N LYS A 161 -12.85 14.38 0.23
CA LYS A 161 -12.21 15.27 -0.76
C LYS A 161 -10.93 15.88 -0.18
N PHE A 162 -10.00 16.26 -1.03
CA PHE A 162 -8.86 17.07 -0.61
C PHE A 162 -9.35 18.38 0.03
N GLY A 163 -8.71 18.79 1.11
CA GLY A 163 -9.10 19.92 1.95
C GLY A 163 -10.03 19.55 3.11
N ASP A 164 -10.72 18.41 3.05
CA ASP A 164 -11.53 17.94 4.17
C ASP A 164 -10.68 17.04 5.10
N PRO A 165 -10.87 17.09 6.43
CA PRO A 165 -10.13 16.25 7.35
C PRO A 165 -10.52 14.77 7.21
N LEU A 166 -9.53 13.88 7.23
CA LEU A 166 -9.75 12.43 7.15
C LEU A 166 -9.37 11.75 8.47
N PRO A 167 -10.35 11.30 9.28
CA PRO A 167 -10.07 10.49 10.46
C PRO A 167 -9.45 9.14 10.09
N LEU A 168 -8.27 8.84 10.64
CA LEU A 168 -7.57 7.56 10.58
C LEU A 168 -7.65 6.90 11.96
N ASP A 169 -8.83 6.36 12.28
CA ASP A 169 -9.16 5.83 13.60
C ASP A 169 -8.19 4.72 14.05
N VAL A 170 -7.69 3.91 13.11
CA VAL A 170 -6.68 2.85 13.38
C VAL A 170 -5.35 3.40 13.89
N LEU A 171 -5.03 4.66 13.57
CA LEU A 171 -3.83 5.35 14.03
C LEU A 171 -4.11 6.33 15.19
N GLY A 172 -5.38 6.62 15.46
CA GLY A 172 -5.81 7.59 16.46
C GLY A 172 -5.49 9.05 16.09
N ILE A 173 -5.46 9.37 14.78
CA ILE A 173 -5.19 10.73 14.26
C ILE A 173 -6.26 11.16 13.26
N THR A 174 -6.29 12.46 12.97
CA THR A 174 -7.02 13.00 11.81
C THR A 174 -6.01 13.59 10.84
N LEU A 175 -6.00 13.09 9.62
CA LEU A 175 -5.11 13.55 8.56
C LEU A 175 -5.64 14.86 7.97
N ASP A 176 -4.80 15.88 7.93
CA ASP A 176 -5.05 17.12 7.19
C ASP A 176 -4.66 16.91 5.71
N THR A 177 -5.60 17.08 4.81
CA THR A 177 -5.41 16.91 3.36
C THR A 177 -5.37 18.25 2.61
N SER A 178 -5.37 19.38 3.32
CA SER A 178 -5.45 20.72 2.72
C SER A 178 -4.21 21.09 1.88
N GLY A 179 -3.06 20.47 2.18
CA GLY A 179 -1.81 20.64 1.45
C GLY A 179 -1.67 19.76 0.21
N PHE A 180 -2.58 18.80 -0.02
CA PHE A 180 -2.45 17.86 -1.13
C PHE A 180 -2.69 18.55 -2.48
N GLN A 181 -1.78 18.30 -3.42
CA GLN A 181 -1.84 18.84 -4.76
C GLN A 181 -2.54 17.87 -5.72
N THR A 182 -3.17 18.43 -6.74
CA THR A 182 -3.84 17.67 -7.79
C THR A 182 -2.95 17.49 -9.02
N LEU A 183 -3.24 16.46 -9.80
CA LEU A 183 -2.65 16.18 -11.12
C LEU A 183 -3.73 16.27 -12.21
N GLU A 184 -3.33 16.64 -13.41
CA GLU A 184 -4.21 16.61 -14.58
C GLU A 184 -4.24 15.21 -15.21
N HIS A 185 -5.41 14.82 -15.71
CA HIS A 185 -5.65 13.53 -16.39
C HIS A 185 -4.86 13.36 -17.69
#